data_b2215c240a45856c5edc67076b038371
#
_entry.id   b2215c240a45856c5edc67076b038371
#
_cell.length_a   1.000
_cell.length_b   1.000
_cell.length_c   1.000
_cell.angle_alpha   90.00
_cell.angle_beta   90.00
_cell.angle_gamma   90.00
#
_symmetry.space_group_name_H-M   'P 1'
#
loop_
_entity.id
_entity.type
_entity.pdbx_description
1 polymer ?
#
loop_
_entity_poly.entity_id
_entity_poly.type
_entity_poly.pdbx_seq_one_letter_code
_entity_poly.pdbx_strand_id
1 'polypeptide(L)'
;YFLKKKLKDSGSIFLHCDTTASHYLKIILDNIFGNQNFINEIVWKRTTAHSDGKKFGRIHDIILYYTKNNKKNKWNKTYKPYDPKYVEDFYKYEDKNGKYMADNATASGLEGGGYEYEWKGHTRIWRYPLTKMKALDKENKIHYTGTGMARVKRYLDSAKGVPDQDIFDDILAIGS
;
A
#
# COMPACT_ATOMS: atom_id res chain seq x y z
N TYR A 1 9.43 -18.97 -22.83
CA TYR A 1 8.74 -20.28 -22.61
C TYR A 1 9.45 -21.17 -21.60
N PHE A 2 10.80 -21.33 -21.70
CA PHE A 2 11.55 -22.21 -20.81
C PHE A 2 11.41 -21.81 -19.33
N LEU A 3 11.60 -20.54 -18.99
CA LEU A 3 11.48 -20.03 -17.62
C LEU A 3 10.09 -20.29 -17.02
N LYS A 4 9.02 -20.05 -17.77
CA LYS A 4 7.65 -20.33 -17.32
C LYS A 4 7.45 -21.80 -16.94
N LYS A 5 8.03 -22.73 -17.73
CA LYS A 5 7.96 -24.17 -17.44
C LYS A 5 8.67 -24.55 -16.14
N LYS A 6 9.77 -23.85 -15.80
CA LYS A 6 10.56 -24.11 -14.58
C LYS A 6 9.95 -23.50 -13.31
N LEU A 7 9.10 -22.48 -13.45
CA LEU A 7 8.40 -21.90 -12.30
C LEU A 7 7.38 -22.88 -11.71
N LYS A 8 7.30 -22.93 -10.36
CA LYS A 8 6.16 -23.53 -9.67
C LYS A 8 4.89 -22.75 -9.99
N ASP A 9 3.72 -23.35 -9.81
CA ASP A 9 2.43 -22.65 -10.06
C ASP A 9 2.27 -21.39 -9.21
N SER A 10 2.85 -21.37 -8.00
CA SER A 10 2.89 -20.20 -7.12
C SER A 10 4.10 -19.28 -7.39
N GLY A 11 4.89 -19.55 -8.42
CA GLY A 11 6.12 -18.83 -8.72
C GLY A 11 5.86 -17.52 -9.45
N SER A 12 6.80 -16.60 -9.27
CA SER A 12 6.80 -15.27 -9.88
C SER A 12 8.08 -15.00 -10.65
N ILE A 13 8.02 -14.05 -11.56
CA ILE A 13 9.17 -13.52 -12.30
C ILE A 13 9.17 -12.00 -12.21
N PHE A 14 10.35 -11.43 -11.96
CA PHE A 14 10.61 -9.99 -12.01
C PHE A 14 11.63 -9.77 -13.13
N LEU A 15 11.23 -9.03 -14.15
CA LEU A 15 12.09 -8.69 -15.27
C LEU A 15 12.46 -7.21 -15.20
N HIS A 16 13.72 -6.93 -14.87
CA HIS A 16 14.27 -5.59 -14.86
C HIS A 16 14.72 -5.20 -16.28
N CYS A 17 14.36 -4.01 -16.72
CA CYS A 17 14.74 -3.44 -17.99
C CYS A 17 14.71 -1.91 -17.95
N ASP A 18 15.38 -1.29 -18.89
CA ASP A 18 15.27 0.15 -19.12
C ASP A 18 13.96 0.53 -19.84
N THR A 19 13.66 1.81 -19.87
CA THR A 19 12.46 2.34 -20.54
C THR A 19 12.48 2.18 -22.07
N THR A 20 13.62 1.83 -22.68
CA THR A 20 13.71 1.59 -24.12
C THR A 20 13.09 0.26 -24.51
N ALA A 21 13.28 -0.75 -23.67
CA ALA A 21 12.86 -2.12 -23.93
C ALA A 21 11.53 -2.50 -23.24
N SER A 22 11.10 -1.78 -22.19
CA SER A 22 10.02 -2.18 -21.30
C SER A 22 8.71 -2.50 -22.03
N HIS A 23 8.27 -1.67 -22.96
CA HIS A 23 7.00 -1.87 -23.68
C HIS A 23 7.02 -3.11 -24.57
N TYR A 24 8.15 -3.38 -25.25
CA TYR A 24 8.31 -4.60 -26.07
C TYR A 24 8.36 -5.85 -25.21
N LEU A 25 9.09 -5.79 -24.10
CA LEU A 25 9.19 -6.91 -23.16
C LEU A 25 7.86 -7.19 -22.47
N LYS A 26 7.07 -6.17 -22.19
CA LYS A 26 5.70 -6.31 -21.66
C LYS A 26 4.83 -7.16 -22.60
N ILE A 27 4.83 -6.85 -23.92
CA ILE A 27 4.07 -7.60 -24.92
C ILE A 27 4.56 -9.05 -25.03
N ILE A 28 5.87 -9.27 -25.00
CA ILE A 28 6.46 -10.61 -25.03
C ILE A 28 6.05 -11.42 -23.79
N LEU A 29 6.09 -10.80 -22.61
CA LEU A 29 5.70 -11.45 -21.36
C LEU A 29 4.19 -11.75 -21.32
N ASP A 30 3.34 -10.89 -21.86
CA ASP A 30 1.91 -11.14 -22.02
C ASP A 30 1.65 -12.38 -22.88
N ASN A 31 2.37 -12.54 -23.97
CA ASN A 31 2.28 -13.73 -24.84
C ASN A 31 2.78 -15.02 -24.16
N ILE A 32 3.76 -14.90 -23.27
CA ILE A 32 4.34 -16.06 -22.57
C ILE A 32 3.51 -16.43 -21.33
N PHE A 33 3.21 -15.47 -20.48
CA PHE A 33 2.57 -15.69 -19.19
C PHE A 33 1.04 -15.54 -19.23
N GLY A 34 0.51 -14.76 -20.17
CA GLY A 34 -0.86 -14.27 -20.24
C GLY A 34 -0.99 -12.93 -19.53
N ASN A 35 -1.70 -11.97 -20.11
CA ASN A 35 -1.92 -10.65 -19.55
C ASN A 35 -2.61 -10.68 -18.16
N GLN A 36 -3.45 -11.67 -17.92
CA GLN A 36 -4.13 -11.88 -16.62
C GLN A 36 -3.17 -12.25 -15.49
N ASN A 37 -1.95 -12.63 -15.80
CA ASN A 37 -0.90 -12.96 -14.83
C ASN A 37 0.12 -11.82 -14.61
N PHE A 38 -0.08 -10.69 -15.26
CA PHE A 38 0.61 -9.44 -14.97
C PHE A 38 0.13 -8.89 -13.63
N ILE A 39 1.05 -8.56 -12.74
CA ILE A 39 0.72 -8.05 -11.41
C ILE A 39 0.99 -6.56 -11.31
N ASN A 40 2.24 -6.14 -11.52
CA ASN A 40 2.65 -4.73 -11.44
C ASN A 40 3.72 -4.39 -12.46
N GLU A 41 3.74 -3.14 -12.86
CA GLU A 41 4.92 -2.44 -13.34
C GLU A 41 5.49 -1.66 -12.15
N ILE A 42 6.73 -1.94 -11.79
CA ILE A 42 7.41 -1.25 -10.70
C ILE A 42 8.38 -0.26 -11.34
N VAL A 43 8.25 1.01 -10.96
CA VAL A 43 9.16 2.08 -11.38
C VAL A 43 10.27 2.21 -10.35
N TRP A 44 11.49 1.92 -10.74
CA TRP A 44 12.64 2.06 -9.87
C TRP A 44 13.44 3.32 -10.22
N LYS A 45 13.42 4.30 -9.32
CA LYS A 45 14.23 5.51 -9.42
C LYS A 45 15.69 5.15 -9.14
N ARG A 46 16.48 5.04 -10.20
CA ARG A 46 17.87 4.58 -10.15
C ARG A 46 18.86 5.69 -9.78
N THR A 47 18.57 6.94 -10.16
CA THR A 47 19.46 8.08 -9.94
C THR A 47 18.65 9.35 -9.65
N THR A 48 19.31 10.38 -9.17
CA THR A 48 18.66 11.63 -8.74
C THR A 48 18.35 12.57 -9.89
N ALA A 49 19.28 12.76 -10.81
CA ALA A 49 19.12 13.69 -11.93
C ALA A 49 20.03 13.34 -13.11
N HIS A 50 19.54 13.66 -14.32
CA HIS A 50 20.32 13.74 -15.54
C HIS A 50 19.95 15.02 -16.28
N SER A 51 20.95 15.73 -16.78
CA SER A 51 20.74 16.87 -17.65
C SER A 51 20.73 16.39 -19.10
N ASP A 52 19.64 16.68 -19.80
CA ASP A 52 19.50 16.45 -21.24
C ASP A 52 18.92 17.73 -21.87
N GLY A 53 19.55 18.26 -22.90
CA GLY A 53 19.15 19.54 -23.49
C GLY A 53 17.87 19.52 -24.31
N LYS A 54 17.32 18.33 -24.64
CA LYS A 54 16.19 18.16 -25.59
C LYS A 54 15.03 17.32 -25.04
N LYS A 55 15.15 16.74 -23.87
CA LYS A 55 14.14 15.86 -23.26
C LYS A 55 14.30 15.80 -21.75
N PHE A 56 13.34 15.20 -21.07
CA PHE A 56 13.49 14.88 -19.65
C PHE A 56 14.60 13.84 -19.44
N GLY A 57 15.41 14.05 -18.41
CA GLY A 57 16.46 13.09 -18.00
C GLY A 57 15.86 11.73 -17.61
N ARG A 58 16.45 10.65 -18.07
CA ARG A 58 16.03 9.29 -17.69
C ARG A 58 16.66 8.93 -16.33
N ILE A 59 15.84 8.86 -15.31
CA ILE A 59 16.29 8.60 -13.94
C ILE A 59 15.74 7.30 -13.35
N HIS A 60 14.97 6.53 -14.14
CA HIS A 60 14.33 5.31 -13.67
C HIS A 60 14.45 4.16 -14.67
N ASP A 61 14.35 2.96 -14.16
CA ASP A 61 14.16 1.71 -14.89
C ASP A 61 12.81 1.10 -14.50
N ILE A 62 12.41 0.06 -15.24
CA ILE A 62 11.15 -0.65 -15.06
C ILE A 62 11.42 -2.08 -14.60
N ILE A 63 10.61 -2.57 -13.66
CA ILE A 63 10.60 -3.99 -13.30
C ILE A 63 9.18 -4.52 -13.55
N LEU A 64 9.06 -5.43 -14.52
CA LEU A 64 7.79 -6.07 -14.84
C LEU A 64 7.61 -7.30 -13.95
N TYR A 65 6.54 -7.31 -13.16
CA TYR A 65 6.19 -8.38 -12.24
C TYR A 65 5.05 -9.23 -12.81
N TYR A 66 5.35 -10.52 -13.03
CA TYR A 66 4.39 -11.54 -13.45
C TYR A 66 4.38 -12.71 -12.49
N THR A 67 3.26 -13.39 -12.43
CA THR A 67 3.15 -14.70 -11.78
C THR A 67 2.88 -15.77 -12.82
N LYS A 68 3.19 -17.02 -12.48
CA LYS A 68 2.77 -18.15 -13.35
C LYS A 68 1.27 -18.36 -13.32
N ASN A 69 0.66 -18.17 -12.15
CA ASN A 69 -0.78 -18.26 -11.93
C ASN A 69 -1.20 -17.26 -10.84
N ASN A 70 -1.96 -16.23 -11.20
CA ASN A 70 -2.38 -15.16 -10.31
C ASN A 70 -3.32 -15.61 -9.17
N LYS A 71 -3.94 -16.79 -9.30
CA LYS A 71 -4.77 -17.38 -8.24
C LYS A 71 -3.97 -18.18 -7.21
N LYS A 72 -2.70 -18.48 -7.49
CA LYS A 72 -1.82 -19.32 -6.64
C LYS A 72 -0.54 -18.61 -6.21
N ASN A 73 -0.32 -17.36 -6.63
CA ASN A 73 0.89 -16.62 -6.28
C ASN A 73 0.98 -16.43 -4.76
N LYS A 74 2.21 -16.52 -4.26
CA LYS A 74 2.51 -16.19 -2.86
C LYS A 74 2.89 -14.72 -2.79
N TRP A 75 2.21 -13.97 -1.94
CA TRP A 75 2.50 -12.57 -1.67
C TRP A 75 2.72 -12.36 -0.18
N ASN A 76 3.92 -11.96 0.19
CA ASN A 76 4.27 -11.54 1.55
C ASN A 76 4.32 -10.02 1.55
N LYS A 77 3.33 -9.40 2.17
CA LYS A 77 3.24 -7.95 2.26
C LYS A 77 4.39 -7.40 3.09
N THR A 78 5.17 -6.53 2.51
CA THR A 78 6.30 -5.83 3.12
C THR A 78 5.91 -4.40 3.47
N TYR A 79 6.63 -3.79 4.43
CA TYR A 79 6.31 -2.47 4.97
C TYR A 79 7.59 -1.68 5.22
N LYS A 80 7.54 -0.40 4.92
CA LYS A 80 8.55 0.60 5.32
C LYS A 80 8.16 1.23 6.66
N PRO A 81 9.11 1.66 7.49
CA PRO A 81 8.82 2.50 8.64
C PRO A 81 8.04 3.75 8.22
N TYR A 82 7.21 4.28 9.10
CA TYR A 82 6.61 5.58 8.87
C TYR A 82 7.69 6.67 8.85
N ASP A 83 7.49 7.68 8.00
CA ASP A 83 8.26 8.91 8.07
C ASP A 83 8.13 9.55 9.47
N PRO A 84 9.23 9.97 10.12
CA PRO A 84 9.18 10.59 11.45
C PRO A 84 8.23 11.78 11.53
N LYS A 85 8.18 12.61 10.48
CA LYS A 85 7.25 13.74 10.40
C LYS A 85 5.80 13.28 10.34
N TYR A 86 5.50 12.20 9.62
CA TYR A 86 4.16 11.60 9.61
C TYR A 86 3.76 11.14 11.02
N VAL A 87 4.68 10.50 11.75
CA VAL A 87 4.41 10.08 13.14
C VAL A 87 4.13 11.29 14.03
N GLU A 88 4.93 12.35 13.92
CA GLU A 88 4.74 13.60 14.67
C GLU A 88 3.38 14.26 14.34
N ASP A 89 3.02 14.30 13.06
CA ASP A 89 1.82 14.98 12.58
C ASP A 89 0.51 14.22 12.91
N PHE A 90 0.52 12.91 12.98
CA PHE A 90 -0.69 12.10 13.10
C PHE A 90 -0.83 11.36 14.43
N TYR A 91 0.26 10.91 15.06
CA TYR A 91 0.23 10.16 16.32
C TYR A 91 0.34 11.11 17.52
N LYS A 92 -0.63 12.03 17.64
CA LYS A 92 -0.62 13.15 18.62
C LYS A 92 -1.18 12.80 20.00
N TYR A 93 -1.81 11.65 20.12
CA TYR A 93 -2.49 11.22 21.34
C TYR A 93 -1.72 10.10 22.01
N GLU A 94 -1.84 10.00 23.33
CA GLU A 94 -1.21 8.94 24.10
C GLU A 94 -2.16 8.47 25.20
N ASP A 95 -2.18 7.18 25.50
CA ASP A 95 -2.82 6.59 26.66
C ASP A 95 -1.97 5.42 27.19
N LYS A 96 -2.51 4.67 28.16
CA LYS A 96 -1.79 3.53 28.78
C LYS A 96 -1.31 2.45 27.80
N ASN A 97 -1.83 2.43 26.58
CA ASN A 97 -1.46 1.49 25.53
C ASN A 97 -0.48 2.09 24.50
N GLY A 98 0.02 3.32 24.74
CA GLY A 98 1.00 4.00 23.92
C GLY A 98 0.43 5.12 23.03
N LYS A 99 1.28 5.62 22.14
CA LYS A 99 0.91 6.68 21.18
C LYS A 99 -0.06 6.18 20.12
N TYR A 100 -1.06 6.99 19.79
CA TYR A 100 -2.04 6.65 18.77
C TYR A 100 -2.50 7.85 17.94
N MET A 101 -2.97 7.56 16.72
CA MET A 101 -3.73 8.49 15.90
C MET A 101 -5.23 8.21 16.04
N ALA A 102 -6.05 9.27 16.02
CA ALA A 102 -7.49 9.18 16.04
C ALA A 102 -8.04 9.10 14.61
N ASP A 103 -8.15 7.87 14.08
CA ASP A 103 -8.56 7.60 12.69
C ASP A 103 -10.07 7.77 12.50
N ASN A 104 -10.49 8.25 11.34
CA ASN A 104 -11.89 8.48 11.03
C ASN A 104 -12.69 7.16 11.04
N ALA A 105 -13.77 7.14 11.81
CA ALA A 105 -14.68 6.00 11.90
C ALA A 105 -15.87 6.07 10.93
N THR A 106 -16.06 7.19 10.21
CA THR A 106 -17.15 7.34 9.24
C THR A 106 -16.76 6.81 7.86
N ALA A 107 -17.75 6.37 7.09
CA ALA A 107 -17.59 5.81 5.74
C ALA A 107 -18.00 6.78 4.63
N SER A 108 -18.28 8.07 4.93
CA SER A 108 -18.64 9.06 3.92
C SER A 108 -17.58 9.13 2.81
N GLY A 109 -18.00 8.97 1.56
CA GLY A 109 -17.13 9.02 0.38
C GLY A 109 -16.32 7.74 0.11
N LEU A 110 -16.56 6.65 0.82
CA LEU A 110 -15.93 5.35 0.53
C LEU A 110 -16.82 4.55 -0.43
N GLU A 111 -16.20 3.98 -1.47
CA GLU A 111 -16.84 2.95 -2.30
C GLU A 111 -17.15 1.71 -1.46
N GLY A 112 -18.32 1.09 -1.71
CA GLY A 112 -18.79 -0.08 -0.95
C GLY A 112 -19.66 0.24 0.26
N GLY A 113 -19.94 1.54 0.52
CA GLY A 113 -20.88 1.96 1.56
C GLY A 113 -20.34 1.79 2.98
N GLY A 114 -21.27 1.74 3.93
CA GLY A 114 -20.99 1.59 5.36
C GLY A 114 -22.25 1.16 6.09
N TYR A 115 -22.28 1.38 7.41
CA TYR A 115 -23.38 0.99 8.27
C TYR A 115 -24.01 2.27 8.84
N GLU A 116 -25.27 2.55 8.49
CA GLU A 116 -25.98 3.70 9.00
C GLU A 116 -26.64 3.36 10.36
N TYR A 117 -26.24 4.08 11.39
CA TYR A 117 -26.85 4.00 12.73
C TYR A 117 -26.46 5.22 13.57
N GLU A 118 -27.20 5.41 14.67
CA GLU A 118 -26.86 6.37 15.70
C GLU A 118 -25.83 5.78 16.68
N TRP A 119 -24.76 6.55 16.93
CA TRP A 119 -23.75 6.25 17.93
C TRP A 119 -23.52 7.44 18.84
N LYS A 120 -23.95 7.32 20.11
CA LYS A 120 -23.79 8.36 21.16
C LYS A 120 -24.21 9.77 20.67
N GLY A 121 -25.40 9.87 20.09
CA GLY A 121 -25.99 11.12 19.60
C GLY A 121 -25.58 11.55 18.20
N HIS A 122 -24.77 10.74 17.50
CA HIS A 122 -24.35 11.03 16.12
C HIS A 122 -24.88 9.98 15.15
N THR A 123 -25.86 10.33 14.31
CA THR A 123 -26.31 9.49 13.19
C THR A 123 -25.38 9.71 11.99
N ARG A 124 -24.67 8.67 11.58
CA ARG A 124 -23.68 8.69 10.47
C ARG A 124 -23.63 7.34 9.78
N ILE A 125 -23.03 7.32 8.59
CA ILE A 125 -22.60 6.09 7.94
C ILE A 125 -21.20 5.75 8.50
N TRP A 126 -21.11 4.65 9.24
CA TRP A 126 -19.90 4.22 9.92
C TRP A 126 -19.16 3.14 9.12
N ARG A 127 -17.83 3.08 9.25
CA ARG A 127 -17.00 2.02 8.64
C ARG A 127 -17.19 0.64 9.26
N TYR A 128 -17.70 0.60 10.48
CA TYR A 128 -17.81 -0.62 11.27
C TYR A 128 -19.27 -0.91 11.59
N PRO A 129 -19.72 -2.19 11.56
CA PRO A 129 -21.03 -2.55 12.05
C PRO A 129 -21.16 -2.24 13.53
N LEU A 130 -22.38 -2.00 14.01
CA LEU A 130 -22.68 -1.61 15.39
C LEU A 130 -22.07 -2.56 16.43
N THR A 131 -22.07 -3.86 16.16
CA THR A 131 -21.45 -4.87 17.03
C THR A 131 -19.95 -4.66 17.21
N LYS A 132 -19.24 -4.36 16.12
CA LYS A 132 -17.80 -4.06 16.16
C LYS A 132 -17.53 -2.72 16.85
N MET A 133 -18.37 -1.72 16.63
CA MET A 133 -18.24 -0.40 17.27
C MET A 133 -18.39 -0.53 18.78
N LYS A 134 -19.38 -1.30 19.27
CA LYS A 134 -19.54 -1.60 20.70
C LYS A 134 -18.33 -2.34 21.29
N ALA A 135 -17.74 -3.29 20.56
CA ALA A 135 -16.55 -3.99 21.00
C ALA A 135 -15.35 -3.04 21.14
N LEU A 136 -15.12 -2.17 20.13
CA LEU A 136 -14.06 -1.15 20.19
C LEU A 136 -14.22 -0.18 21.36
N ASP A 137 -15.46 0.23 21.66
CA ASP A 137 -15.74 1.12 22.81
C ASP A 137 -15.44 0.42 24.13
N LYS A 138 -15.89 -0.83 24.30
CA LYS A 138 -15.61 -1.66 25.48
C LYS A 138 -14.10 -1.88 25.70
N GLU A 139 -13.34 -2.01 24.62
CA GLU A 139 -11.90 -2.16 24.64
C GLU A 139 -11.14 -0.83 24.81
N ASN A 140 -11.84 0.29 25.01
CA ASN A 140 -11.27 1.64 25.06
C ASN A 140 -10.46 2.02 23.80
N LYS A 141 -10.85 1.49 22.65
CA LYS A 141 -10.24 1.76 21.34
C LYS A 141 -10.94 2.85 20.55
N ILE A 142 -11.88 3.57 21.14
CA ILE A 142 -12.52 4.75 20.57
C ILE A 142 -12.00 6.01 21.27
N HIS A 143 -11.62 6.98 20.47
CA HIS A 143 -11.30 8.35 20.88
C HIS A 143 -12.51 9.22 20.55
N TYR A 144 -13.02 9.95 21.54
CA TYR A 144 -14.08 10.92 21.32
C TYR A 144 -13.48 12.32 21.19
N THR A 145 -13.81 13.01 20.09
CA THR A 145 -13.40 14.41 19.89
C THR A 145 -14.13 15.34 20.86
N GLY A 146 -13.73 16.61 20.93
CA GLY A 146 -14.43 17.61 21.74
C GLY A 146 -15.91 17.80 21.39
N THR A 147 -16.34 17.41 20.19
CA THR A 147 -17.75 17.39 19.76
C THR A 147 -18.44 16.05 20.00
N GLY A 148 -17.78 15.09 20.65
CA GLY A 148 -18.32 13.75 20.92
C GLY A 148 -18.22 12.78 19.73
N MET A 149 -17.66 13.18 18.59
CA MET A 149 -17.53 12.33 17.42
C MET A 149 -16.54 11.17 17.66
N ALA A 150 -16.96 9.95 17.35
CA ALA A 150 -16.14 8.77 17.52
C ALA A 150 -15.05 8.67 16.44
N ARG A 151 -13.84 8.36 16.88
CA ARG A 151 -12.68 8.02 16.04
C ARG A 151 -12.01 6.75 16.58
N VAL A 152 -11.46 5.91 15.71
CA VAL A 152 -10.80 4.68 16.14
C VAL A 152 -9.34 4.97 16.47
N LYS A 153 -8.87 4.54 17.63
CA LYS A 153 -7.48 4.63 18.04
C LYS A 153 -6.63 3.65 17.21
N ARG A 154 -5.62 4.16 16.48
CA ARG A 154 -4.60 3.37 15.79
C ARG A 154 -3.29 3.57 16.52
N TYR A 155 -2.86 2.55 17.27
CA TYR A 155 -1.63 2.62 18.04
C TYR A 155 -0.40 2.44 17.16
N LEU A 156 0.64 3.27 17.42
CA LEU A 156 1.89 3.25 16.67
C LEU A 156 2.60 1.90 16.79
N ASP A 157 2.68 1.35 18.01
CA ASP A 157 3.38 0.10 18.29
C ASP A 157 2.74 -1.13 17.60
N SER A 158 1.44 -1.05 17.31
CA SER A 158 0.74 -2.10 16.55
C SER A 158 0.75 -1.87 15.04
N ALA A 159 1.22 -0.71 14.60
CA ALA A 159 1.25 -0.35 13.19
C ALA A 159 2.46 -0.99 12.50
N LYS A 160 2.22 -1.61 11.35
CA LYS A 160 3.27 -2.29 10.57
C LYS A 160 4.11 -1.32 9.73
N GLY A 161 3.72 -0.05 9.66
CA GLY A 161 4.30 0.92 8.75
C GLY A 161 3.48 1.11 7.47
N VAL A 162 4.11 1.72 6.48
CA VAL A 162 3.52 1.96 5.15
C VAL A 162 3.77 0.74 4.27
N PRO A 163 2.73 0.11 3.69
CA PRO A 163 2.96 -0.97 2.73
C PRO A 163 3.82 -0.50 1.57
N ASP A 164 4.75 -1.33 1.10
CA ASP A 164 5.53 -1.02 -0.10
C ASP A 164 4.62 -0.80 -1.29
N GLN A 165 4.95 0.21 -2.09
CA GLN A 165 4.24 0.58 -3.31
C GLN A 165 5.07 0.18 -4.54
N ASP A 166 4.53 0.40 -5.72
CA ASP A 166 5.17 0.09 -7.01
C ASP A 166 6.09 1.20 -7.54
N ILE A 167 6.42 2.18 -6.70
CA ILE A 167 7.47 3.17 -6.96
C ILE A 167 8.59 2.97 -5.93
N PHE A 168 9.77 2.57 -6.41
CA PHE A 168 10.97 2.40 -5.60
C PHE A 168 11.85 3.63 -5.75
N ASP A 169 11.77 4.55 -4.81
CA ASP A 169 12.51 5.82 -4.81
C ASP A 169 13.58 5.89 -3.70
N ASP A 170 13.60 4.92 -2.82
CA ASP A 170 14.49 4.78 -1.66
C ASP A 170 15.54 3.67 -1.79
N ILE A 171 15.55 2.93 -2.90
CA ILE A 171 16.52 1.86 -3.19
C ILE A 171 17.58 2.43 -4.13
N LEU A 172 18.81 2.62 -3.62
CA LEU A 172 19.92 3.12 -4.42
C LEU A 172 20.40 2.06 -5.42
N ALA A 173 20.91 2.53 -6.57
CA ALA A 173 21.58 1.66 -7.53
C ALA A 173 22.91 1.17 -6.96
N ILE A 174 23.32 -0.05 -7.33
CA ILE A 174 24.63 -0.60 -6.94
C ILE A 174 25.72 0.24 -7.64
N GLY A 175 26.66 0.78 -6.87
CA GLY A 175 27.79 1.55 -7.40
C GLY A 175 27.52 3.06 -7.62
N SER A 176 26.46 3.60 -7.05
CA SER A 176 26.20 5.06 -7.01
C SER A 176 26.80 5.71 -5.77
#